data_49e6537418811f530d02112840ceae50
#
_entry.id   49e6537418811f530d02112840ceae50
#
_cell.length_a   1.000
_cell.length_b   1.000
_cell.length_c   1.000
_cell.angle_alpha   90.00
_cell.angle_beta   90.00
_cell.angle_gamma   90.00
#
_symmetry.space_group_name_H-M   'P 1'
#
loop_
_entity.id
_entity.type
_entity.pdbx_description
1 polymer ?
#
loop_
_entity_poly.entity_id
_entity_poly.type
_entity_poly.pdbx_seq_one_letter_code
_entity_poly.pdbx_strand_id
1 'polypeptide(L)'
;MNRPGNELLRQMVSSHLFGTPCGASRFFLVFLSLLCISTSSIADDTVVVRVSNSDFRTAHDGLIEAIESEGLVIGSILPFRDMLARTAVGDGALPYGEAEIVQFCSALLAAELVREAPAQLTLCPLSIALYTQVENTSEIRLAYRSPGNSTAGRQRAESLLQRIVQRAAELARLRW
;
A
#
# COMPACT_ATOMS: atom_id res chain seq x y z
N MET A 1 10.17 62.21 -3.85
CA MET A 1 10.82 62.82 -2.68
C MET A 1 11.52 61.74 -1.89
N ASN A 2 12.79 61.76 -2.04
CA ASN A 2 13.94 61.42 -1.21
C ASN A 2 13.91 60.24 -0.26
N ARG A 3 14.60 59.20 -0.66
CA ARG A 3 15.37 58.31 0.26
C ARG A 3 16.59 59.06 0.79
N PRO A 4 17.00 58.79 2.03
CA PRO A 4 18.33 58.15 2.29
C PRO A 4 18.17 57.15 3.46
N GLY A 5 19.01 56.23 3.67
CA GLY A 5 20.43 56.07 3.62
C GLY A 5 20.85 54.67 4.03
N ASN A 6 21.72 54.21 3.22
CA ASN A 6 22.39 52.91 3.29
C ASN A 6 23.84 53.25 3.72
N GLU A 7 24.12 53.27 5.02
CA GLU A 7 25.48 53.55 5.50
C GLU A 7 25.76 53.11 6.95
N LEU A 8 25.49 51.83 7.27
CA LEU A 8 25.94 51.30 8.58
C LEU A 8 26.38 49.84 8.56
N LEU A 9 26.88 49.39 7.41
CA LEU A 9 27.47 48.04 7.30
C LEU A 9 28.85 48.04 6.66
N ARG A 10 29.69 48.99 7.07
CA ARG A 10 31.05 49.06 6.56
C ARG A 10 32.02 49.54 7.61
N GLN A 11 32.08 48.82 8.74
CA GLN A 11 33.24 48.90 9.64
C GLN A 11 33.09 47.80 10.70
N MET A 12 33.81 46.74 10.52
CA MET A 12 34.56 45.99 11.53
C MET A 12 35.17 44.75 10.89
N VAL A 13 36.13 45.01 10.03
CA VAL A 13 37.17 44.01 9.71
C VAL A 13 38.41 44.55 10.38
N SER A 14 38.83 43.99 11.49
CA SER A 14 40.21 44.02 11.91
C SER A 14 40.50 42.94 12.96
N SER A 15 41.30 41.99 12.51
CA SER A 15 42.38 41.31 13.23
C SER A 15 42.19 40.85 14.68
N HIS A 16 42.24 39.54 14.86
CA HIS A 16 43.21 38.95 15.78
C HIS A 16 43.60 37.53 15.34
N LEU A 17 44.86 37.42 15.00
CA LEU A 17 45.62 36.19 14.83
C LEU A 17 45.89 35.54 16.18
N PHE A 18 46.19 34.25 16.13
CA PHE A 18 46.83 33.36 17.10
C PHE A 18 45.93 32.51 17.99
N GLY A 19 46.10 31.21 17.82
CA GLY A 19 45.83 30.21 18.82
C GLY A 19 45.36 28.86 18.32
N THR A 20 46.22 28.06 17.71
CA THR A 20 46.01 26.59 17.64
C THR A 20 46.23 25.99 19.04
N PRO A 21 45.38 25.09 19.46
CA PRO A 21 45.90 23.84 19.99
C PRO A 21 45.32 22.63 19.25
N CYS A 22 46.22 21.77 18.94
CA CYS A 22 46.19 20.43 18.47
C CYS A 22 45.31 19.52 19.33
N GLY A 23 44.48 18.66 18.70
CA GLY A 23 44.25 17.36 19.26
C GLY A 23 42.87 17.05 19.87
N ALA A 24 41.73 17.29 19.19
CA ALA A 24 40.46 16.62 19.59
C ALA A 24 39.40 16.55 18.49
N SER A 25 39.75 16.59 17.23
CA SER A 25 38.73 16.71 16.15
C SER A 25 38.61 15.50 15.22
N ARG A 26 39.29 14.40 15.48
CA ARG A 26 39.18 13.21 14.62
C ARG A 26 38.14 12.19 15.10
N PHE A 27 37.75 12.25 16.36
CA PHE A 27 36.71 11.34 16.90
C PHE A 27 35.28 11.85 16.72
N PHE A 28 35.08 13.14 16.50
CA PHE A 28 33.75 13.73 16.36
C PHE A 28 33.16 13.57 14.94
N LEU A 29 34.01 13.47 13.91
CA LEU A 29 33.57 13.28 12.53
C LEU A 29 33.20 11.82 12.19
N VAL A 30 33.71 10.84 12.93
CA VAL A 30 33.35 9.43 12.75
C VAL A 30 32.01 9.10 13.40
N PHE A 31 31.62 9.84 14.44
CA PHE A 31 30.32 9.62 15.11
C PHE A 31 29.14 10.25 14.37
N LEU A 32 29.37 11.27 13.54
CA LEU A 32 28.33 11.94 12.77
C LEU A 32 27.99 11.19 11.45
N SER A 33 28.86 10.32 10.97
CA SER A 33 28.63 9.55 9.74
C SER A 33 27.83 8.25 9.95
N LEU A 34 27.59 7.86 11.20
CA LEU A 34 26.84 6.63 11.52
C LEU A 34 25.35 6.85 11.74
N LEU A 35 24.86 8.09 11.60
CA LEU A 35 23.47 8.45 11.93
C LEU A 35 22.54 8.63 10.72
N CYS A 36 22.96 8.27 9.51
CA CYS A 36 22.16 8.49 8.30
C CYS A 36 22.02 7.24 7.44
N ILE A 37 21.61 6.10 8.02
CA ILE A 37 21.05 5.00 7.22
C ILE A 37 19.78 4.50 7.91
N SER A 38 18.78 5.37 8.02
CA SER A 38 17.39 4.91 8.14
C SER A 38 16.87 4.72 6.71
N THR A 39 17.21 3.62 6.06
CA THR A 39 16.48 3.15 4.91
C THR A 39 15.11 2.73 5.42
N SER A 40 14.13 3.62 5.33
CA SER A 40 12.73 3.24 5.43
C SER A 40 12.46 2.30 4.26
N SER A 41 12.54 0.99 4.48
CA SER A 41 11.92 0.01 3.60
C SER A 41 10.44 0.36 3.58
N ILE A 42 9.97 0.93 2.48
CA ILE A 42 8.56 0.94 2.14
C ILE A 42 8.25 -0.54 1.86
N ALA A 43 7.80 -1.26 2.87
CA ALA A 43 7.25 -2.59 2.68
C ALA A 43 6.02 -2.41 1.79
N ASP A 44 6.02 -3.02 0.62
CA ASP A 44 4.81 -3.13 -0.19
C ASP A 44 3.87 -4.10 0.55
N ASP A 45 2.85 -3.55 1.20
CA ASP A 45 1.85 -4.30 1.96
C ASP A 45 0.87 -5.06 1.04
N THR A 46 1.11 -5.08 -0.27
CA THR A 46 0.24 -5.72 -1.26
C THR A 46 0.63 -7.19 -1.44
N VAL A 47 -0.30 -8.08 -1.14
CA VAL A 47 -0.18 -9.51 -1.41
C VAL A 47 -0.84 -9.83 -2.74
N VAL A 48 -0.15 -10.54 -3.64
CA VAL A 48 -0.65 -10.91 -4.96
C VAL A 48 -0.58 -12.42 -5.15
N VAL A 49 -1.72 -13.05 -5.47
CA VAL A 49 -1.83 -14.45 -5.87
C VAL A 49 -2.15 -14.52 -7.35
N ARG A 50 -1.37 -15.32 -8.10
CA ARG A 50 -1.55 -15.49 -9.55
C ARG A 50 -2.30 -16.77 -9.85
N VAL A 51 -3.25 -16.66 -10.78
CA VAL A 51 -4.06 -17.76 -11.27
C VAL A 51 -3.81 -17.90 -12.78
N SER A 52 -3.24 -19.02 -13.18
CA SER A 52 -3.08 -19.40 -14.59
C SER A 52 -4.13 -20.44 -14.96
N ASN A 53 -4.40 -20.62 -16.25
CA ASN A 53 -5.36 -21.59 -16.77
C ASN A 53 -6.78 -21.34 -16.21
N SER A 54 -7.27 -20.12 -16.34
CA SER A 54 -8.63 -19.72 -16.01
C SER A 54 -9.00 -18.47 -16.80
N ASP A 55 -10.27 -18.14 -16.91
CA ASP A 55 -10.74 -16.86 -17.43
C ASP A 55 -11.19 -15.95 -16.27
N PHE A 56 -11.33 -14.66 -16.58
CA PHE A 56 -11.68 -13.64 -15.59
C PHE A 56 -13.01 -13.94 -14.90
N ARG A 57 -14.01 -14.38 -15.65
CA ARG A 57 -15.33 -14.67 -15.11
C ARG A 57 -15.31 -15.87 -14.14
N THR A 58 -14.62 -16.94 -14.53
CA THR A 58 -14.42 -18.12 -13.67
C THR A 58 -13.71 -17.77 -12.39
N ALA A 59 -12.69 -16.90 -12.45
CA ALA A 59 -11.98 -16.44 -11.29
C ALA A 59 -12.82 -15.49 -10.42
N HIS A 60 -13.66 -14.65 -11.04
CA HIS A 60 -14.66 -13.83 -10.34
C HIS A 60 -15.63 -14.71 -9.54
N ASP A 61 -16.27 -15.68 -10.20
CA ASP A 61 -17.24 -16.56 -9.55
C ASP A 61 -16.57 -17.36 -8.42
N GLY A 62 -15.32 -17.80 -8.62
CA GLY A 62 -14.52 -18.46 -7.59
C GLY A 62 -14.21 -17.57 -6.40
N LEU A 63 -13.96 -16.28 -6.62
CA LEU A 63 -13.74 -15.31 -5.54
C LEU A 63 -15.01 -15.06 -4.73
N ILE A 64 -16.15 -14.87 -5.41
CA ILE A 64 -17.46 -14.69 -4.76
C ILE A 64 -17.76 -15.89 -3.86
N GLU A 65 -17.66 -17.11 -4.42
CA GLU A 65 -17.90 -18.34 -3.66
C GLU A 65 -16.93 -18.51 -2.48
N ALA A 66 -15.67 -18.16 -2.66
CA ALA A 66 -14.69 -18.22 -1.57
C ALA A 66 -15.05 -17.29 -0.41
N ILE A 67 -15.53 -16.07 -0.71
CA ILE A 67 -15.99 -15.10 0.30
C ILE A 67 -17.23 -15.62 1.00
N GLU A 68 -18.23 -16.10 0.25
CA GLU A 68 -19.48 -16.62 0.79
C GLU A 68 -19.29 -17.89 1.63
N SER A 69 -18.32 -18.74 1.27
CA SER A 69 -17.98 -19.95 2.04
C SER A 69 -17.41 -19.66 3.43
N GLU A 70 -16.84 -18.47 3.65
CA GLU A 70 -16.42 -17.97 4.97
C GLU A 70 -17.63 -17.36 5.76
N GLY A 71 -18.84 -17.44 5.23
CA GLY A 71 -20.05 -16.88 5.84
C GLY A 71 -20.13 -15.36 5.74
N LEU A 72 -19.44 -14.76 4.76
CA LEU A 72 -19.39 -13.33 4.56
C LEU A 72 -20.34 -12.88 3.46
N VAL A 73 -20.74 -11.62 3.52
CA VAL A 73 -21.65 -11.00 2.53
C VAL A 73 -20.86 -10.00 1.70
N ILE A 74 -21.04 -10.05 0.38
CA ILE A 74 -20.49 -9.07 -0.55
C ILE A 74 -21.17 -7.72 -0.30
N GLY A 75 -20.39 -6.72 0.03
CA GLY A 75 -20.87 -5.36 0.25
C GLY A 75 -20.99 -4.56 -1.05
N SER A 76 -19.97 -4.66 -1.91
CA SER A 76 -19.96 -4.04 -3.23
C SER A 76 -18.93 -4.69 -4.15
N ILE A 77 -19.18 -4.56 -5.46
CA ILE A 77 -18.24 -4.90 -6.51
C ILE A 77 -18.04 -3.63 -7.34
N LEU A 78 -16.82 -3.12 -7.35
CA LEU A 78 -16.46 -1.91 -8.08
C LEU A 78 -15.82 -2.30 -9.43
N PRO A 79 -16.44 -2.00 -10.58
CA PRO A 79 -15.86 -2.24 -11.90
C PRO A 79 -14.74 -1.22 -12.16
N PHE A 80 -13.56 -1.51 -11.63
CA PHE A 80 -12.47 -0.54 -11.52
C PHE A 80 -11.93 -0.11 -12.88
N ARG A 81 -11.80 -1.05 -13.82
CA ARG A 81 -11.39 -0.73 -15.20
C ARG A 81 -12.33 0.26 -15.86
N ASP A 82 -13.65 0.05 -15.74
CA ASP A 82 -14.65 0.92 -16.34
C ASP A 82 -14.70 2.30 -15.68
N MET A 83 -14.45 2.34 -14.39
CA MET A 83 -14.30 3.59 -13.65
C MET A 83 -13.10 4.40 -14.21
N LEU A 84 -11.95 3.78 -14.38
CA LEU A 84 -10.77 4.42 -14.96
C LEU A 84 -11.02 4.84 -16.41
N ALA A 85 -11.66 4.01 -17.22
CA ALA A 85 -11.97 4.32 -18.62
C ALA A 85 -12.82 5.59 -18.77
N ARG A 86 -13.73 5.85 -17.83
CA ARG A 86 -14.55 7.07 -17.82
C ARG A 86 -13.79 8.32 -17.37
N THR A 87 -12.68 8.16 -16.66
CA THR A 87 -11.88 9.26 -16.12
C THR A 87 -10.55 9.44 -16.84
N ALA A 88 -10.22 8.52 -17.76
CA ALA A 88 -8.99 8.61 -18.55
C ALA A 88 -8.98 9.90 -19.38
N VAL A 89 -7.97 10.73 -19.14
CA VAL A 89 -7.72 11.96 -19.89
C VAL A 89 -6.49 11.72 -20.79
N GLY A 90 -6.64 11.91 -22.11
CA GLY A 90 -5.57 11.72 -23.09
C GLY A 90 -5.41 10.29 -23.58
N ASP A 91 -4.24 9.99 -24.17
CA ASP A 91 -3.91 8.69 -24.79
C ASP A 91 -3.60 7.59 -23.76
N GLY A 92 -4.01 7.78 -22.51
CA GLY A 92 -3.67 6.88 -21.41
C GLY A 92 -4.23 5.47 -21.61
N ALA A 93 -3.43 4.58 -22.18
CA ALA A 93 -3.75 3.16 -22.20
C ALA A 93 -3.86 2.68 -20.74
N LEU A 94 -5.00 2.05 -20.40
CA LEU A 94 -5.19 1.48 -19.09
C LEU A 94 -4.24 0.28 -18.92
N PRO A 95 -3.62 0.09 -17.74
CA PRO A 95 -2.71 -1.04 -17.50
C PRO A 95 -3.46 -2.38 -17.32
N TYR A 96 -4.80 -2.34 -17.31
CA TYR A 96 -5.65 -3.50 -17.05
C TYR A 96 -6.43 -3.92 -18.29
N GLY A 97 -6.44 -5.22 -18.60
CA GLY A 97 -7.39 -5.82 -19.53
C GLY A 97 -8.79 -5.85 -18.90
N GLU A 98 -8.89 -6.44 -17.72
CA GLU A 98 -10.06 -6.40 -16.84
C GLU A 98 -9.62 -6.07 -15.42
N ALA A 99 -10.46 -5.40 -14.63
CA ALA A 99 -10.19 -5.12 -13.22
C ALA A 99 -11.47 -4.77 -12.47
N GLU A 100 -11.61 -5.39 -11.30
CA GLU A 100 -12.67 -5.08 -10.34
C GLU A 100 -12.15 -5.19 -8.91
N ILE A 101 -12.85 -4.58 -7.96
CA ILE A 101 -12.56 -4.67 -6.54
C ILE A 101 -13.82 -5.19 -5.84
N VAL A 102 -13.70 -6.34 -5.18
CA VAL A 102 -14.75 -6.95 -4.38
C VAL A 102 -14.54 -6.53 -2.92
N GLN A 103 -15.55 -5.93 -2.33
CA GLN A 103 -15.56 -5.48 -0.94
C GLN A 103 -16.53 -6.30 -0.10
N PHE A 104 -16.10 -6.66 1.08
CA PHE A 104 -16.91 -7.46 2.03
C PHE A 104 -16.52 -7.11 3.46
N CYS A 105 -17.37 -7.51 4.41
CA CYS A 105 -17.12 -7.25 5.83
C CYS A 105 -17.53 -8.43 6.69
N SER A 106 -16.73 -8.68 7.73
CA SER A 106 -17.09 -9.56 8.85
C SER A 106 -17.42 -8.71 10.06
N ALA A 107 -18.66 -8.70 10.50
CA ALA A 107 -19.08 -7.92 11.66
C ALA A 107 -18.33 -8.34 12.95
N LEU A 108 -18.03 -9.64 13.09
CA LEU A 108 -17.28 -10.16 14.24
C LEU A 108 -15.83 -9.64 14.23
N LEU A 109 -15.19 -9.73 13.09
CA LEU A 109 -13.82 -9.24 12.91
C LEU A 109 -13.76 -7.71 13.06
N ALA A 110 -14.71 -6.97 12.49
CA ALA A 110 -14.80 -5.54 12.64
C ALA A 110 -14.92 -5.11 14.11
N ALA A 111 -15.81 -5.80 14.86
CA ALA A 111 -15.98 -5.54 16.29
C ALA A 111 -14.72 -5.82 17.11
N GLU A 112 -13.93 -6.81 16.74
CA GLU A 112 -12.64 -7.09 17.37
C GLU A 112 -11.62 -6.01 17.06
N LEU A 113 -11.44 -5.67 15.80
CA LEU A 113 -10.52 -4.64 15.34
C LEU A 113 -10.76 -3.30 16.05
N VAL A 114 -12.01 -2.84 16.13
CA VAL A 114 -12.32 -1.54 16.76
C VAL A 114 -12.20 -1.57 18.28
N ARG A 115 -12.35 -2.73 18.94
CA ARG A 115 -12.07 -2.87 20.39
C ARG A 115 -10.59 -2.76 20.69
N GLU A 116 -9.73 -3.29 19.81
CA GLU A 116 -8.28 -3.17 19.97
C GLU A 116 -7.82 -1.71 19.78
N ALA A 117 -8.32 -1.04 18.75
CA ALA A 117 -8.08 0.38 18.50
C ALA A 117 -9.18 0.96 17.59
N PRO A 118 -9.87 2.03 17.97
CA PRO A 118 -10.95 2.62 17.15
C PRO A 118 -10.52 3.00 15.73
N ALA A 119 -9.27 3.41 15.53
CA ALA A 119 -8.73 3.74 14.21
C ALA A 119 -8.68 2.53 13.25
N GLN A 120 -8.74 1.29 13.75
CA GLN A 120 -8.80 0.09 12.91
C GLN A 120 -10.14 -0.06 12.16
N LEU A 121 -11.12 0.82 12.40
CA LEU A 121 -12.29 0.97 11.53
C LEU A 121 -11.91 1.15 10.06
N THR A 122 -10.77 1.74 9.77
CA THR A 122 -10.24 1.94 8.41
C THR A 122 -9.89 0.64 7.67
N LEU A 123 -9.84 -0.48 8.37
CA LEU A 123 -9.64 -1.81 7.77
C LEU A 123 -10.96 -2.44 7.25
N CYS A 124 -12.10 -1.84 7.52
CA CYS A 124 -13.40 -2.29 7.02
C CYS A 124 -14.01 -1.25 6.07
N PRO A 125 -14.49 -1.70 4.90
CA PRO A 125 -14.56 -3.07 4.42
C PRO A 125 -13.19 -3.64 4.02
N LEU A 126 -13.02 -4.96 4.16
CA LEU A 126 -11.93 -5.68 3.51
C LEU A 126 -12.17 -5.69 2.00
N SER A 127 -11.10 -5.72 1.22
CA SER A 127 -11.19 -5.70 -0.24
C SER A 127 -10.15 -6.60 -0.89
N ILE A 128 -10.57 -7.25 -1.98
CA ILE A 128 -9.71 -8.03 -2.86
C ILE A 128 -9.91 -7.50 -4.28
N ALA A 129 -8.82 -7.11 -4.93
CA ALA A 129 -8.81 -6.76 -6.34
C ALA A 129 -8.61 -8.02 -7.18
N LEU A 130 -9.40 -8.15 -8.23
CA LEU A 130 -9.27 -9.16 -9.28
C LEU A 130 -8.94 -8.44 -10.57
N TYR A 131 -7.83 -8.79 -11.25
CA TYR A 131 -7.43 -8.10 -12.46
C TYR A 131 -6.54 -8.93 -13.38
N THR A 132 -6.52 -8.54 -14.67
CA THR A 132 -5.53 -8.95 -15.65
C THR A 132 -4.73 -7.73 -16.10
N GLN A 133 -3.48 -7.93 -16.48
CA GLN A 133 -2.68 -6.88 -17.12
C GLN A 133 -2.85 -6.93 -18.63
N VAL A 134 -2.76 -5.78 -19.31
CA VAL A 134 -2.89 -5.71 -20.78
C VAL A 134 -1.83 -6.56 -21.46
N GLU A 135 -0.61 -6.60 -20.91
CA GLU A 135 0.51 -7.37 -21.46
C GLU A 135 0.33 -8.89 -21.30
N ASN A 136 -0.51 -9.30 -20.35
CA ASN A 136 -0.76 -10.72 -20.08
C ASN A 136 -2.19 -10.95 -19.55
N THR A 137 -3.15 -11.00 -20.46
CA THR A 137 -4.55 -11.21 -20.12
C THR A 137 -4.89 -12.66 -19.74
N SER A 138 -3.98 -13.61 -19.98
CA SER A 138 -4.14 -15.00 -19.58
C SER A 138 -3.75 -15.28 -18.11
N GLU A 139 -3.10 -14.34 -17.44
CA GLU A 139 -2.77 -14.42 -16.03
C GLU A 139 -3.70 -13.53 -15.22
N ILE A 140 -4.54 -14.14 -14.40
CA ILE A 140 -5.43 -13.42 -13.48
C ILE A 140 -4.71 -13.24 -12.16
N ARG A 141 -4.89 -12.08 -11.55
CA ARG A 141 -4.29 -11.73 -10.26
C ARG A 141 -5.35 -11.37 -9.24
N LEU A 142 -5.25 -12.02 -8.08
CA LEU A 142 -5.99 -11.68 -6.87
C LEU A 142 -5.03 -10.92 -5.95
N ALA A 143 -5.37 -9.71 -5.60
CA ALA A 143 -4.51 -8.88 -4.77
C ALA A 143 -5.29 -8.24 -3.61
N TYR A 144 -4.68 -8.15 -2.45
CA TYR A 144 -5.21 -7.43 -1.32
C TYR A 144 -4.12 -6.67 -0.58
N ARG A 145 -4.51 -5.63 0.15
CA ARG A 145 -3.60 -4.96 1.08
C ARG A 145 -3.57 -5.71 2.40
N SER A 146 -2.39 -6.10 2.84
CA SER A 146 -2.21 -6.74 4.14
C SER A 146 -2.63 -5.78 5.27
N PRO A 147 -3.52 -6.21 6.17
CA PRO A 147 -3.81 -5.45 7.39
C PRO A 147 -2.64 -5.45 8.39
N GLY A 148 -1.60 -6.23 8.12
CA GLY A 148 -0.48 -6.43 9.02
C GLY A 148 -0.78 -7.43 10.14
N ASN A 149 0.15 -7.57 11.07
CA ASN A 149 0.10 -8.60 12.12
C ASN A 149 0.35 -8.05 13.53
N SER A 150 0.25 -6.73 13.73
CA SER A 150 0.60 -6.06 15.00
C SER A 150 -0.38 -6.35 16.14
N THR A 151 -1.61 -6.80 15.83
CA THR A 151 -2.64 -7.16 16.81
C THR A 151 -3.32 -8.47 16.44
N ALA A 152 -4.05 -9.09 17.37
CA ALA A 152 -4.77 -10.34 17.13
C ALA A 152 -5.85 -10.19 16.05
N GLY A 153 -6.61 -9.08 16.06
CA GLY A 153 -7.60 -8.78 15.03
C GLY A 153 -6.98 -8.64 13.63
N ARG A 154 -5.84 -7.95 13.53
CA ARG A 154 -5.10 -7.83 12.25
C ARG A 154 -4.60 -9.18 11.74
N GLN A 155 -4.06 -10.02 12.62
CA GLN A 155 -3.62 -11.39 12.27
C GLN A 155 -4.80 -12.24 11.76
N ARG A 156 -5.98 -12.11 12.36
CA ARG A 156 -7.19 -12.80 11.88
C ARG A 156 -7.66 -12.25 10.53
N ALA A 157 -7.62 -10.93 10.34
CA ALA A 157 -7.95 -10.31 9.05
C ALA A 157 -7.00 -10.79 7.95
N GLU A 158 -5.69 -10.84 8.23
CA GLU A 158 -4.68 -11.36 7.31
C GLU A 158 -4.96 -12.82 6.95
N SER A 159 -5.16 -13.67 7.97
CA SER A 159 -5.45 -15.09 7.77
C SER A 159 -6.73 -15.33 6.99
N LEU A 160 -7.77 -14.51 7.21
CA LEU A 160 -9.03 -14.57 6.46
C LEU A 160 -8.79 -14.23 4.97
N LEU A 161 -8.09 -13.14 4.68
CA LEU A 161 -7.76 -12.74 3.31
C LEU A 161 -6.94 -13.80 2.59
N GLN A 162 -5.94 -14.38 3.26
CA GLN A 162 -5.13 -15.47 2.71
C GLN A 162 -5.98 -16.69 2.35
N ARG A 163 -6.86 -17.15 3.24
CA ARG A 163 -7.74 -18.28 2.95
C ARG A 163 -8.65 -18.02 1.75
N ILE A 164 -9.25 -16.83 1.71
CA ILE A 164 -10.16 -16.46 0.61
C ILE A 164 -9.43 -16.46 -0.73
N VAL A 165 -8.26 -15.81 -0.85
CA VAL A 165 -7.54 -15.75 -2.14
C VAL A 165 -7.00 -17.11 -2.57
N GLN A 166 -6.55 -17.94 -1.62
CA GLN A 166 -6.12 -19.31 -1.91
C GLN A 166 -7.29 -20.16 -2.41
N ARG A 167 -8.43 -20.12 -1.69
CA ARG A 167 -9.64 -20.85 -2.10
C ARG A 167 -10.18 -20.38 -3.45
N ALA A 168 -10.23 -19.08 -3.69
CA ALA A 168 -10.62 -18.51 -4.98
C ALA A 168 -9.72 -19.00 -6.12
N ALA A 169 -8.41 -19.01 -5.90
CA ALA A 169 -7.45 -19.52 -6.89
C ALA A 169 -7.61 -21.02 -7.18
N GLU A 170 -7.92 -21.83 -6.16
CA GLU A 170 -8.22 -23.25 -6.34
C GLU A 170 -9.50 -23.45 -7.15
N LEU A 171 -10.60 -22.77 -6.79
CA LEU A 171 -11.87 -22.84 -7.49
C LEU A 171 -11.75 -22.44 -8.95
N ALA A 172 -11.01 -21.36 -9.24
CA ALA A 172 -10.76 -20.88 -10.57
C ALA A 172 -10.01 -21.93 -11.45
N ARG A 173 -9.05 -22.65 -10.86
CA ARG A 173 -8.30 -23.71 -11.58
C ARG A 173 -9.12 -24.99 -11.81
N LEU A 174 -10.01 -25.34 -10.89
CA LEU A 174 -10.82 -26.56 -10.97
C LEU A 174 -11.97 -26.46 -12.00
N ARG A 175 -12.39 -25.26 -12.36
CA ARG A 175 -13.53 -24.99 -13.24
C ARG A 175 -13.14 -24.71 -14.68
N TRP A 176 -11.84 -24.72 -14.98
CA TRP A 176 -11.31 -24.50 -16.31
C TRP A 176 -11.11 -25.79 -17.10
#